data_449f482f3e5483b36eb8c98a18357cbb
#
_entry.id   449f482f3e5483b36eb8c98a18357cbb
#
_cell.length_a   1.000
_cell.length_b   1.000
_cell.length_c   1.000
_cell.angle_alpha   90.00
_cell.angle_beta   90.00
_cell.angle_gamma   90.00
#
_symmetry.space_group_name_H-M   'P 1'
#
loop_
_entity.id
_entity.type
_entity.pdbx_description
1 polymer ?
#
loop_
_entity_poly.entity_id
_entity_poly.type
_entity_poly.pdbx_seq_one_letter_code
_entity_poly.pdbx_strand_id
1 'polypeptide(L)'
;VEEDIFGYGERMSTLLTVLATVLVLGIIAGVIYRLRLGQRRSLPLLPVVAGATSRKLTAEERSAVENYLESLNLTEQALTPTGSSKSPGTLTLTPQSNTVYAVTRAITRYGLSTDDPNKWRYYLDSVEVHLPPFWEQYITDDNNVEFIPTDTRPLVISLNGHSLV
;
A
#
# COMPACT_ATOMS: atom_id res chain seq x y z
N VAL A 1 8.53 21.27 -64.29
CA VAL A 1 7.47 21.56 -63.30
C VAL A 1 6.90 20.24 -62.70
N GLU A 2 7.37 19.06 -63.10
CA GLU A 2 6.86 17.73 -62.62
C GLU A 2 7.71 17.09 -61.53
N GLU A 3 8.89 17.61 -61.19
CA GLU A 3 9.79 16.95 -60.20
C GLU A 3 9.46 17.23 -58.74
N ASP A 4 8.70 18.27 -58.40
CA ASP A 4 8.40 18.61 -56.99
C ASP A 4 7.27 17.85 -56.33
N ILE A 5 6.45 17.12 -57.10
CA ILE A 5 5.28 16.41 -56.56
C ILE A 5 5.67 15.05 -55.92
N PHE A 6 6.74 14.41 -56.42
CA PHE A 6 7.19 13.11 -55.87
C PHE A 6 7.89 13.24 -54.51
N GLY A 7 8.56 14.35 -54.21
CA GLY A 7 9.23 14.57 -52.93
C GLY A 7 8.30 14.81 -51.75
N TYR A 8 7.09 15.30 -51.97
CA TYR A 8 6.10 15.56 -50.89
C TYR A 8 5.44 14.27 -50.35
N GLY A 9 5.20 13.29 -51.22
CA GLY A 9 4.59 12.02 -50.85
C GLY A 9 5.47 11.18 -49.93
N GLU A 10 6.77 11.10 -50.20
CA GLU A 10 7.73 10.36 -49.37
C GLU A 10 7.91 11.01 -47.98
N ARG A 11 8.01 12.31 -47.90
CA ARG A 11 8.14 13.04 -46.63
C ARG A 11 6.90 12.93 -45.77
N MET A 12 5.70 12.96 -46.33
CA MET A 12 4.44 12.75 -45.62
C MET A 12 4.32 11.33 -45.12
N SER A 13 4.72 10.34 -45.91
CA SER A 13 4.72 8.93 -45.49
C SER A 13 5.66 8.66 -44.32
N THR A 14 6.88 9.25 -44.39
CA THR A 14 7.87 9.12 -43.31
C THR A 14 7.39 9.79 -42.01
N LEU A 15 6.80 10.98 -42.11
CA LEU A 15 6.22 11.70 -40.98
C LEU A 15 5.09 10.93 -40.30
N LEU A 16 4.19 10.35 -41.09
CA LEU A 16 3.08 9.50 -40.59
C LEU A 16 3.60 8.25 -39.88
N THR A 17 4.61 7.61 -40.42
CA THR A 17 5.27 6.43 -39.84
C THR A 17 5.92 6.75 -38.50
N VAL A 18 6.66 7.86 -38.42
CA VAL A 18 7.28 8.32 -37.16
C VAL A 18 6.23 8.65 -36.10
N LEU A 19 5.16 9.36 -36.50
CA LEU A 19 4.09 9.72 -35.59
C LEU A 19 3.36 8.47 -35.03
N ALA A 20 3.06 7.49 -35.89
CA ALA A 20 2.46 6.23 -35.49
C ALA A 20 3.37 5.44 -34.54
N THR A 21 4.66 5.41 -34.79
CA THR A 21 5.63 4.72 -33.90
C THR A 21 5.71 5.37 -32.53
N VAL A 22 5.77 6.70 -32.45
CA VAL A 22 5.78 7.43 -31.17
C VAL A 22 4.51 7.20 -30.38
N LEU A 23 3.36 7.15 -31.06
CA LEU A 23 2.06 6.92 -30.42
C LEU A 23 1.97 5.50 -29.85
N VAL A 24 2.43 4.49 -30.58
CA VAL A 24 2.48 3.09 -30.10
C VAL A 24 3.43 2.96 -28.91
N LEU A 25 4.62 3.56 -28.97
CA LEU A 25 5.56 3.55 -27.85
C LEU A 25 4.98 4.26 -26.61
N GLY A 26 4.26 5.34 -26.79
CA GLY A 26 3.57 6.06 -25.71
C GLY A 26 2.48 5.20 -25.03
N ILE A 27 1.70 4.46 -25.82
CA ILE A 27 0.68 3.54 -25.30
C ILE A 27 1.35 2.39 -24.52
N ILE A 28 2.39 1.78 -25.08
CA ILE A 28 3.13 0.70 -24.40
C ILE A 28 3.73 1.20 -23.08
N ALA A 29 4.38 2.36 -23.09
CA ALA A 29 4.93 2.97 -21.86
C ALA A 29 3.82 3.26 -20.82
N GLY A 30 2.67 3.77 -21.25
CA GLY A 30 1.51 4.01 -20.41
C GLY A 30 0.93 2.73 -19.79
N VAL A 31 0.85 1.66 -20.56
CA VAL A 31 0.41 0.34 -20.07
C VAL A 31 1.41 -0.23 -19.06
N ILE A 32 2.71 -0.19 -19.37
CA ILE A 32 3.77 -0.66 -18.45
C ILE A 32 3.76 0.17 -17.15
N TYR A 33 3.58 1.48 -17.25
CA TYR A 33 3.48 2.37 -16.10
C TYR A 33 2.26 2.04 -15.23
N ARG A 34 1.08 1.80 -15.83
CA ARG A 34 -0.14 1.35 -15.12
C ARG A 34 0.02 -0.02 -14.49
N LEU A 35 0.65 -0.97 -15.18
CA LEU A 35 0.92 -2.30 -14.62
C LEU A 35 1.88 -2.24 -13.44
N ARG A 36 2.94 -1.41 -13.52
CA ARG A 36 3.86 -1.19 -12.39
C ARG A 36 3.20 -0.48 -11.20
N LEU A 37 2.29 0.47 -11.45
CA LEU A 37 1.50 1.10 -10.38
C LEU A 37 0.49 0.12 -9.77
N GLY A 38 -0.10 -0.77 -10.57
CA GLY A 38 -0.98 -1.84 -10.09
C GLY A 38 -0.24 -2.90 -9.26
N GLN A 39 0.97 -3.27 -9.67
CA GLN A 39 1.82 -4.22 -8.94
C GLN A 39 2.38 -3.68 -7.62
N ARG A 40 2.46 -2.35 -7.44
CA ARG A 40 2.85 -1.76 -6.16
C ARG A 40 1.79 -1.93 -5.06
N ARG A 41 0.58 -2.36 -5.40
CA ARG A 41 -0.52 -2.58 -4.44
C ARG A 41 -0.55 -3.97 -3.81
N SER A 42 0.12 -4.95 -4.40
CA SER A 42 0.36 -6.24 -3.78
C SER A 42 1.80 -6.29 -3.29
N LEU A 43 2.06 -5.69 -2.13
CA LEU A 43 3.34 -5.83 -1.46
C LEU A 43 3.60 -7.32 -1.21
N PRO A 44 4.78 -7.84 -1.55
CA PRO A 44 5.12 -9.20 -1.21
C PRO A 44 5.15 -9.34 0.32
N LEU A 45 4.07 -9.88 0.89
CA LEU A 45 4.03 -10.32 2.29
C LEU A 45 5.05 -11.44 2.58
N LEU A 46 5.58 -12.04 1.51
CA LEU A 46 6.51 -13.17 1.55
C LEU A 46 7.70 -13.01 2.51
N PRO A 47 8.40 -11.85 2.59
CA PRO A 47 9.54 -11.73 3.52
C PRO A 47 9.11 -11.71 4.99
N VAL A 48 7.96 -11.12 5.33
CA VAL A 48 7.46 -11.07 6.71
C VAL A 48 6.89 -12.41 7.15
N VAL A 49 6.31 -13.17 6.22
CA VAL A 49 5.74 -14.48 6.48
C VAL A 49 6.83 -15.56 6.57
N ALA A 50 8.03 -15.31 6.06
CA ALA A 50 9.14 -16.26 6.17
C ALA A 50 9.51 -16.50 7.64
N GLY A 51 9.32 -17.74 8.09
CA GLY A 51 9.53 -18.15 9.49
C GLY A 51 8.38 -17.80 10.45
N ALA A 52 7.27 -17.25 9.96
CA ALA A 52 6.09 -17.00 10.77
C ALA A 52 5.34 -18.30 11.09
N THR A 53 4.85 -18.39 12.32
CA THR A 53 3.80 -19.36 12.64
C THR A 53 2.45 -18.79 12.24
N SER A 54 1.50 -19.65 11.87
CA SER A 54 0.18 -19.20 11.46
C SER A 54 -0.92 -19.90 12.23
N ARG A 55 -1.98 -19.15 12.54
CA ARG A 55 -3.21 -19.65 13.17
C ARG A 55 -4.44 -19.01 12.56
N LYS A 56 -5.59 -19.53 12.83
CA LYS A 56 -6.85 -18.87 12.44
C LYS A 56 -7.19 -17.74 13.40
N LEU A 57 -7.77 -16.68 12.85
CA LEU A 57 -8.37 -15.60 13.62
C LEU A 57 -9.57 -16.12 14.41
N THR A 58 -9.62 -15.84 15.71
CA THR A 58 -10.79 -16.19 16.54
C THR A 58 -11.97 -15.26 16.23
N ALA A 59 -13.16 -15.63 16.72
CA ALA A 59 -14.35 -14.79 16.53
C ALA A 59 -14.25 -13.46 17.29
N GLU A 60 -13.65 -13.47 18.49
CA GLU A 60 -13.43 -12.30 19.32
C GLU A 60 -12.43 -11.34 18.65
N GLU A 61 -11.30 -11.86 18.19
CA GLU A 61 -10.30 -11.07 17.45
C GLU A 61 -10.87 -10.46 16.17
N ARG A 62 -11.72 -11.21 15.46
CA ARG A 62 -12.39 -10.67 14.26
C ARG A 62 -13.25 -9.47 14.61
N SER A 63 -14.09 -9.60 15.64
CA SER A 63 -14.94 -8.50 16.09
C SER A 63 -14.13 -7.29 16.53
N ALA A 64 -13.01 -7.51 17.25
CA ALA A 64 -12.12 -6.43 17.67
C ALA A 64 -11.45 -5.73 16.47
N VAL A 65 -11.00 -6.50 15.46
CA VAL A 65 -10.43 -5.96 14.22
C VAL A 65 -11.47 -5.15 13.46
N GLU A 66 -12.68 -5.66 13.29
CA GLU A 66 -13.77 -4.95 12.60
C GLU A 66 -14.10 -3.63 13.32
N ASN A 67 -14.24 -3.64 14.64
CA ASN A 67 -14.47 -2.42 15.43
C ASN A 67 -13.33 -1.41 15.31
N TYR A 68 -12.08 -1.89 15.31
CA TYR A 68 -10.92 -1.02 15.15
C TYR A 68 -10.90 -0.38 13.76
N LEU A 69 -11.15 -1.15 12.70
CA LEU A 69 -11.20 -0.64 11.33
C LEU A 69 -12.34 0.35 11.13
N GLU A 70 -13.49 0.12 11.73
CA GLU A 70 -14.61 1.06 11.72
C GLU A 70 -14.23 2.37 12.43
N SER A 71 -13.54 2.31 13.56
CA SER A 71 -13.07 3.50 14.27
C SER A 71 -12.09 4.34 13.45
N LEU A 72 -11.20 3.70 12.68
CA LEU A 72 -10.28 4.38 11.76
C LEU A 72 -11.03 5.12 10.65
N ASN A 73 -12.00 4.47 10.03
CA ASN A 73 -12.81 5.07 8.96
C ASN A 73 -13.59 6.29 9.45
N LEU A 74 -14.16 6.24 10.66
CA LEU A 74 -14.87 7.36 11.28
C LEU A 74 -13.93 8.53 11.57
N THR A 75 -12.71 8.25 12.02
CA THR A 75 -11.70 9.29 12.32
C THR A 75 -11.24 9.99 11.04
N GLU A 76 -11.00 9.26 9.95
CA GLU A 76 -10.65 9.87 8.65
C GLU A 76 -11.78 10.73 8.08
N GLN A 77 -13.03 10.29 8.20
CA GLN A 77 -14.19 11.07 7.75
C GLN A 77 -14.34 12.38 8.53
N ALA A 78 -14.08 12.36 9.85
CA ALA A 78 -14.16 13.54 10.70
C ALA A 78 -13.06 14.58 10.40
N LEU A 79 -11.90 14.14 9.92
CA LEU A 79 -10.76 15.00 9.60
C LEU A 79 -10.83 15.58 8.18
N THR A 80 -11.76 15.11 7.33
CA THR A 80 -11.91 15.61 5.96
C THR A 80 -12.81 16.85 5.96
N PRO A 81 -12.31 18.08 5.70
CA PRO A 81 -13.14 19.28 5.67
C PRO A 81 -14.14 19.16 4.51
N THR A 82 -15.41 19.41 4.83
CA THR A 82 -16.52 19.44 3.88
C THR A 82 -16.23 20.48 2.78
N GLY A 83 -15.86 20.06 1.59
CA GLY A 83 -15.59 20.96 0.46
C GLY A 83 -14.35 20.63 -0.37
N SER A 84 -13.50 19.73 0.04
CA SER A 84 -12.36 19.27 -0.77
C SER A 84 -12.78 18.16 -1.73
N SER A 85 -12.88 18.48 -3.01
CA SER A 85 -13.21 17.55 -4.10
C SER A 85 -12.10 16.52 -4.42
N LYS A 86 -11.02 16.50 -3.67
CA LYS A 86 -10.01 15.45 -3.70
C LYS A 86 -10.18 14.61 -2.43
N SER A 87 -10.89 13.51 -2.54
CA SER A 87 -10.80 12.44 -1.53
C SER A 87 -9.31 12.11 -1.36
N PRO A 88 -8.69 12.36 -0.19
CA PRO A 88 -7.45 11.70 0.15
C PRO A 88 -7.81 10.20 0.09
N GLY A 89 -6.98 9.41 -0.57
CA GLY A 89 -7.27 7.99 -0.75
C GLY A 89 -7.51 7.36 0.61
N THR A 90 -8.76 7.09 0.92
CA THR A 90 -9.20 6.41 2.13
C THR A 90 -8.36 5.13 2.23
N LEU A 91 -7.53 5.03 3.24
CA LEU A 91 -6.74 3.83 3.52
C LEU A 91 -7.69 2.75 4.06
N THR A 92 -8.48 2.16 3.16
CA THR A 92 -9.30 1.00 3.50
C THR A 92 -8.37 -0.19 3.75
N LEU A 93 -8.21 -0.56 5.00
CA LEU A 93 -7.55 -1.79 5.40
C LEU A 93 -8.59 -2.91 5.37
N THR A 94 -8.63 -3.68 4.28
CA THR A 94 -9.56 -4.82 4.18
C THR A 94 -8.79 -6.11 4.44
N PRO A 95 -9.16 -6.90 5.49
CA PRO A 95 -8.54 -8.19 5.73
C PRO A 95 -8.68 -9.13 4.54
N GLN A 96 -7.56 -9.65 4.03
CA GLN A 96 -7.55 -10.57 2.88
C GLN A 96 -7.79 -12.03 3.28
N SER A 97 -7.55 -12.36 4.55
CA SER A 97 -7.71 -13.72 5.04
C SER A 97 -8.03 -13.75 6.53
N ASN A 98 -8.54 -14.89 6.99
CA ASN A 98 -8.75 -15.18 8.42
C ASN A 98 -7.49 -15.81 9.07
N THR A 99 -6.31 -15.57 8.51
CA THR A 99 -5.05 -16.12 8.99
C THR A 99 -4.27 -15.05 9.74
N VAL A 100 -3.89 -15.35 10.95
CA VAL A 100 -2.97 -14.56 11.77
C VAL A 100 -1.58 -15.15 11.61
N TYR A 101 -0.61 -14.30 11.38
CA TYR A 101 0.80 -14.66 11.34
C TYR A 101 1.50 -14.09 12.57
N ALA A 102 2.32 -14.90 13.23
CA ALA A 102 3.10 -14.52 14.38
C ALA A 102 4.59 -14.61 14.07
N VAL A 103 5.32 -13.54 14.36
CA VAL A 103 6.77 -13.43 14.15
C VAL A 103 7.41 -12.73 15.33
N THR A 104 8.69 -13.03 15.58
CA THR A 104 9.53 -12.23 16.48
C THR A 104 10.49 -11.42 15.63
N ARG A 105 10.36 -10.09 15.62
CA ARG A 105 11.14 -9.18 14.75
C ARG A 105 11.30 -7.81 15.38
N ALA A 106 12.36 -7.13 14.97
CA ALA A 106 12.52 -5.70 15.25
C ALA A 106 11.47 -4.89 14.45
N ILE A 107 10.88 -3.90 15.12
CA ILE A 107 10.04 -2.89 14.47
C ILE A 107 10.88 -1.63 14.28
N THR A 108 11.05 -1.20 13.03
CA THR A 108 11.71 0.07 12.73
C THR A 108 10.66 1.13 12.42
N ARG A 109 10.96 2.36 12.81
CA ARG A 109 10.09 3.51 12.70
C ARG A 109 10.74 4.58 11.82
N TYR A 110 10.01 5.08 10.83
CA TYR A 110 10.43 6.22 10.01
C TYR A 110 9.39 7.34 10.11
N GLY A 111 9.84 8.52 10.51
CA GLY A 111 9.00 9.72 10.57
C GLY A 111 9.19 10.59 9.33
N LEU A 112 8.10 11.07 8.76
CA LEU A 112 8.13 12.11 7.73
C LEU A 112 8.29 13.51 8.35
N SER A 113 8.04 13.64 9.66
CA SER A 113 8.22 14.86 10.46
C SER A 113 8.37 14.48 11.92
N THR A 114 9.23 15.18 12.65
CA THR A 114 9.42 14.98 14.09
C THR A 114 8.23 15.44 14.93
N ASP A 115 7.36 16.28 14.38
CA ASP A 115 6.35 17.02 15.14
C ASP A 115 4.94 16.43 15.04
N ASP A 116 4.74 15.38 14.21
CA ASP A 116 3.43 14.77 14.03
C ASP A 116 3.53 13.23 14.11
N PRO A 117 3.14 12.64 15.26
CA PRO A 117 3.18 11.19 15.47
C PRO A 117 2.29 10.41 14.49
N ASN A 118 1.27 11.05 13.88
CA ASN A 118 0.42 10.41 12.88
C ASN A 118 1.13 10.21 11.53
N LYS A 119 2.33 10.77 11.36
CA LYS A 119 3.17 10.60 10.18
C LYS A 119 4.23 9.50 10.33
N TRP A 120 4.23 8.78 11.44
CA TRP A 120 5.13 7.66 11.62
C TRP A 120 4.69 6.46 10.78
N ARG A 121 5.67 5.83 10.15
CA ARG A 121 5.51 4.55 9.45
C ARG A 121 6.31 3.49 10.17
N TYR A 122 5.69 2.36 10.38
CA TYR A 122 6.29 1.22 11.07
C TYR A 122 6.59 0.11 10.08
N TYR A 123 7.73 -0.53 10.24
CA TYR A 123 8.18 -1.59 9.36
C TYR A 123 8.60 -2.81 10.17
N LEU A 124 8.11 -3.98 9.76
CA LEU A 124 8.65 -5.28 10.13
C LEU A 124 9.63 -5.70 9.04
N ASP A 125 10.93 -5.71 9.35
CA ASP A 125 12.01 -5.83 8.37
C ASP A 125 11.87 -4.73 7.28
N SER A 126 11.46 -5.09 6.08
CA SER A 126 11.26 -4.17 4.94
C SER A 126 9.80 -3.91 4.59
N VAL A 127 8.86 -4.49 5.32
CA VAL A 127 7.43 -4.41 5.02
C VAL A 127 6.74 -3.39 5.92
N GLU A 128 6.13 -2.38 5.30
CA GLU A 128 5.32 -1.40 6.04
C GLU A 128 4.09 -2.08 6.64
N VAL A 129 3.87 -1.86 7.94
CA VAL A 129 2.73 -2.42 8.68
C VAL A 129 1.89 -1.30 9.28
N HIS A 130 0.61 -1.56 9.46
CA HIS A 130 -0.24 -0.69 10.26
C HIS A 130 -0.16 -1.11 11.72
N LEU A 131 0.47 -0.26 12.54
CA LEU A 131 0.54 -0.41 13.98
C LEU A 131 -0.46 0.55 14.62
N PRO A 132 -1.37 0.09 15.49
CA PRO A 132 -2.22 0.99 16.28
C PRO A 132 -1.36 2.01 17.05
N PRO A 133 -1.67 3.33 16.97
CA PRO A 133 -0.81 4.37 17.56
C PRO A 133 -0.58 4.22 19.06
N PHE A 134 -1.57 3.69 19.78
CA PHE A 134 -1.48 3.48 21.23
C PHE A 134 -0.52 2.36 21.64
N TRP A 135 0.02 1.57 20.68
CA TRP A 135 1.00 0.52 20.95
C TRP A 135 2.45 0.96 20.74
N GLU A 136 2.69 2.16 20.29
CA GLU A 136 4.06 2.68 20.07
C GLU A 136 4.94 2.54 21.33
N GLN A 137 4.36 2.78 22.50
CA GLN A 137 5.05 2.69 23.79
C GLN A 137 5.49 1.26 24.17
N TYR A 138 4.97 0.24 23.51
CA TYR A 138 5.28 -1.17 23.78
C TYR A 138 6.32 -1.75 22.81
N ILE A 139 6.84 -0.96 21.88
CA ILE A 139 7.89 -1.38 20.96
C ILE A 139 9.20 -1.57 21.75
N THR A 140 9.83 -2.72 21.55
CA THR A 140 11.13 -3.09 22.10
C THR A 140 12.11 -3.44 20.99
N ASP A 141 13.35 -3.83 21.31
CA ASP A 141 14.33 -4.25 20.30
C ASP A 141 13.87 -5.51 19.56
N ASP A 142 13.34 -6.50 20.30
CA ASP A 142 12.72 -7.70 19.75
C ASP A 142 11.24 -7.73 20.11
N ASN A 143 10.38 -7.76 19.10
CA ASN A 143 8.94 -7.72 19.29
C ASN A 143 8.29 -9.02 18.86
N ASN A 144 7.41 -9.55 19.72
CA ASN A 144 6.46 -10.58 19.35
C ASN A 144 5.25 -9.91 18.71
N VAL A 145 5.09 -10.11 17.40
CA VAL A 145 4.09 -9.42 16.59
C VAL A 145 3.15 -10.43 15.98
N GLU A 146 1.85 -10.25 16.20
CA GLU A 146 0.84 -10.95 15.41
C GLU A 146 0.14 -9.97 14.48
N PHE A 147 -0.02 -10.36 13.22
CA PHE A 147 -0.63 -9.51 12.21
C PHE A 147 -1.52 -10.31 11.26
N ILE A 148 -2.44 -9.60 10.61
CA ILE A 148 -3.27 -10.12 9.53
C ILE A 148 -2.93 -9.40 8.22
N PRO A 149 -2.91 -10.13 7.08
CA PRO A 149 -2.77 -9.50 5.77
C PRO A 149 -3.99 -8.66 5.44
N THR A 150 -3.77 -7.46 4.90
CA THR A 150 -4.82 -6.63 4.33
C THR A 150 -4.49 -6.28 2.87
N ASP A 151 -5.38 -5.60 2.20
CA ASP A 151 -5.23 -5.16 0.80
C ASP A 151 -4.13 -4.12 0.58
N THR A 152 -3.72 -3.40 1.62
CA THR A 152 -2.71 -2.34 1.52
C THR A 152 -1.44 -2.64 2.28
N ARG A 153 -1.53 -2.92 3.58
CA ARG A 153 -0.40 -3.24 4.47
C ARG A 153 -0.88 -4.10 5.64
N PRO A 154 -0.07 -5.05 6.14
CA PRO A 154 -0.47 -5.88 7.27
C PRO A 154 -0.95 -5.05 8.47
N LEU A 155 -2.04 -5.46 9.09
CA LEU A 155 -2.52 -4.88 10.34
C LEU A 155 -1.96 -5.68 11.52
N VAL A 156 -1.22 -5.03 12.39
CA VAL A 156 -0.77 -5.62 13.66
C VAL A 156 -1.97 -5.71 14.61
N ILE A 157 -2.25 -6.92 15.10
CA ILE A 157 -3.37 -7.21 16.01
C ILE A 157 -2.92 -7.58 17.41
N SER A 158 -1.63 -7.90 17.58
CA SER A 158 -1.00 -8.11 18.89
C SER A 158 0.46 -7.69 18.84
N LEU A 159 0.94 -7.06 19.90
CA LEU A 159 2.32 -6.63 20.10
C LEU A 159 2.76 -6.90 21.53
N ASN A 160 3.76 -7.77 21.73
CA ASN A 160 4.35 -8.07 23.04
C ASN A 160 3.32 -8.46 24.11
N GLY A 161 2.26 -9.19 23.71
CA GLY A 161 1.19 -9.63 24.60
C GLY A 161 0.04 -8.63 24.76
N HIS A 162 0.14 -7.44 24.17
CA HIS A 162 -0.98 -6.49 24.05
C HIS A 162 -1.77 -6.82 22.79
N SER A 163 -3.08 -7.00 22.89
CA SER A 163 -3.95 -7.34 21.75
C SER A 163 -5.08 -6.33 21.58
N LEU A 164 -5.72 -6.35 20.39
CA LEU A 164 -6.93 -5.55 20.14
C LEU A 164 -8.16 -6.07 20.91
N VAL A 165 -8.07 -7.28 21.46
CA VAL A 165 -9.13 -7.94 22.26
C VAL A 165 -9.00 -7.56 23.71
#